data_c7b141ec7fe8ea1269fa909b89cc3098
#
_entry.id   c7b141ec7fe8ea1269fa909b89cc3098
#
_cell.length_a   1.000
_cell.length_b   1.000
_cell.length_c   1.000
_cell.angle_alpha   90.00
_cell.angle_beta   90.00
_cell.angle_gamma   90.00
#
_symmetry.space_group_name_H-M   'P 1'
#
loop_
_entity.id
_entity.type
_entity.pdbx_description
1 polymer ?
#
loop_
_entity_poly.entity_id
_entity_poly.type
_entity_poly.pdbx_seq_one_letter_code
_entity_poly.pdbx_strand_id
1 'polypeptide(L)'
;MYFTLGTIFNMESGDLLERVIAGLRELPINLVVTVGQDIDPLELGPQPIHVHIERFIPQSSVLPHCDLVVSHGGSGSVIGALAHGLPSVLIPMGADQPLNAERCVELGVAKVLDPIRATPEDVRAAASTVLEDPGYRRSAARIRDEIAALPGTGHAVALLERLAGEKRPIRRPL
;
A
#
# COMPACT_ATOMS: atom_id res chain seq x y z
N MET A 1 5.48 -3.73 10.01
CA MET A 1 4.99 -2.66 9.12
C MET A 1 5.84 -2.62 7.85
N TYR A 2 5.24 -2.28 6.72
CA TYR A 2 5.95 -2.12 5.44
C TYR A 2 5.72 -0.71 4.87
N PHE A 3 6.80 -0.07 4.38
CA PHE A 3 6.72 1.23 3.72
C PHE A 3 7.35 1.18 2.33
N THR A 4 6.66 1.79 1.34
CA THR A 4 7.13 1.91 -0.04
C THR A 4 6.47 3.08 -0.77
N LEU A 5 7.22 3.81 -1.57
CA LEU A 5 6.69 4.80 -2.52
C LEU A 5 6.52 4.25 -3.94
N GLY A 6 6.64 2.94 -4.10
CA GLY A 6 6.55 2.26 -5.41
C GLY A 6 7.84 2.36 -6.21
N THR A 7 7.73 2.41 -7.55
CA THR A 7 8.89 2.35 -8.46
C THR A 7 9.02 3.56 -9.37
N ILE A 8 8.02 4.45 -9.46
CA ILE A 8 7.99 5.51 -10.46
C ILE A 8 8.36 6.87 -9.87
N PHE A 9 7.83 7.21 -8.69
CA PHE A 9 7.98 8.56 -8.12
C PHE A 9 9.06 8.68 -7.03
N ASN A 10 9.90 7.66 -6.83
CA ASN A 10 10.91 7.69 -5.77
C ASN A 10 11.90 8.85 -5.92
N MET A 11 12.38 9.12 -7.14
CA MET A 11 13.32 10.23 -7.41
C MET A 11 12.67 11.61 -7.29
N GLU A 12 11.35 11.69 -7.47
CA GLU A 12 10.59 12.94 -7.41
C GLU A 12 9.96 13.18 -6.03
N SER A 13 10.19 12.27 -5.08
CA SER A 13 9.60 12.35 -3.74
C SER A 13 10.22 13.45 -2.85
N GLY A 14 11.34 14.06 -3.29
CA GLY A 14 12.06 15.03 -2.48
C GLY A 14 12.47 14.43 -1.13
N ASP A 15 12.17 15.12 -0.05
CA ASP A 15 12.44 14.70 1.32
C ASP A 15 11.33 13.80 1.94
N LEU A 16 10.29 13.44 1.17
CA LEU A 16 9.16 12.67 1.68
C LEU A 16 9.59 11.32 2.25
N LEU A 17 10.49 10.60 1.55
CA LEU A 17 10.98 9.30 1.98
C LEU A 17 11.62 9.41 3.38
N GLU A 18 12.48 10.42 3.57
CA GLU A 18 13.18 10.68 4.83
C GLU A 18 12.20 11.06 5.95
N ARG A 19 11.24 11.95 5.66
CA ARG A 19 10.21 12.37 6.63
C ARG A 19 9.36 11.19 7.10
N VAL A 20 8.96 10.30 6.18
CA VAL A 20 8.17 9.12 6.52
C VAL A 20 8.98 8.16 7.37
N ILE A 21 10.24 7.85 7.00
CA ILE A 21 11.12 7.00 7.80
C ILE A 21 11.34 7.61 9.19
N ALA A 22 11.60 8.92 9.27
CA ALA A 22 11.79 9.62 10.53
C ALA A 22 10.59 9.51 11.48
N GLY A 23 9.38 9.58 10.94
CA GLY A 23 8.16 9.39 11.73
C GLY A 23 7.93 7.96 12.19
N LEU A 24 8.14 6.99 11.29
CA LEU A 24 7.85 5.58 11.56
C LEU A 24 8.86 4.91 12.48
N ARG A 25 10.15 5.28 12.39
CA ARG A 25 11.21 4.68 13.23
C ARG A 25 11.08 4.97 14.73
N GLU A 26 10.29 5.99 15.09
CA GLU A 26 10.00 6.32 16.49
C GLU A 26 8.90 5.44 17.10
N LEU A 27 8.24 4.60 16.30
CA LEU A 27 7.26 3.66 16.79
C LEU A 27 7.93 2.35 17.29
N PRO A 28 7.37 1.69 18.30
CA PRO A 28 7.88 0.41 18.81
C PRO A 28 7.49 -0.76 17.90
N ILE A 29 7.93 -0.73 16.64
CA ILE A 29 7.57 -1.68 15.58
C ILE A 29 8.79 -2.14 14.80
N ASN A 30 8.68 -3.28 14.11
CA ASN A 30 9.63 -3.63 13.05
C ASN A 30 9.18 -2.97 11.74
N LEU A 31 10.06 -2.16 11.15
CA LEU A 31 9.83 -1.42 9.92
C LEU A 31 10.68 -1.99 8.78
N VAL A 32 10.03 -2.40 7.70
CA VAL A 32 10.68 -2.75 6.44
C VAL A 32 10.37 -1.65 5.42
N VAL A 33 11.38 -1.11 4.78
CA VAL A 33 11.29 -0.04 3.78
C VAL A 33 11.87 -0.51 2.45
N THR A 34 11.19 -0.23 1.34
CA THR A 34 11.77 -0.37 0.01
C THR A 34 11.84 0.98 -0.68
N VAL A 35 13.07 1.35 -1.13
CA VAL A 35 13.37 2.68 -1.67
C VAL A 35 13.45 2.73 -3.19
N GLY A 36 13.35 1.57 -3.87
CA GLY A 36 13.51 1.48 -5.33
C GLY A 36 14.96 1.29 -5.76
N GLN A 37 15.16 1.13 -7.07
CA GLN A 37 16.47 0.77 -7.61
C GLN A 37 17.47 1.93 -7.62
N ASP A 38 16.98 3.15 -7.68
CA ASP A 38 17.78 4.36 -7.93
C ASP A 38 18.31 5.01 -6.64
N ILE A 39 17.79 4.62 -5.48
CA ILE A 39 18.22 5.15 -4.18
C ILE A 39 19.12 4.12 -3.49
N ASP A 40 20.28 4.57 -3.01
CA ASP A 40 21.13 3.73 -2.17
C ASP A 40 20.63 3.78 -0.72
N PRO A 41 20.25 2.63 -0.12
CA PRO A 41 19.88 2.59 1.30
C PRO A 41 20.90 3.23 2.25
N LEU A 42 22.19 3.22 1.90
CA LEU A 42 23.25 3.82 2.69
C LEU A 42 23.19 5.35 2.77
N GLU A 43 22.58 6.01 1.77
CA GLU A 43 22.38 7.45 1.75
C GLU A 43 21.40 7.93 2.83
N LEU A 44 20.53 7.04 3.32
CA LEU A 44 19.59 7.33 4.41
C LEU A 44 20.23 7.26 5.80
N GLY A 45 21.55 7.03 5.85
CA GLY A 45 22.30 6.99 7.08
C GLY A 45 22.01 5.78 7.98
N PRO A 46 22.63 5.73 9.17
CA PRO A 46 22.44 4.64 10.11
C PRO A 46 20.99 4.61 10.66
N GLN A 47 20.41 3.42 10.70
CA GLN A 47 19.06 3.20 11.21
C GLN A 47 19.08 2.35 12.49
N PRO A 48 18.06 2.49 13.36
CA PRO A 48 17.86 1.58 14.49
C PRO A 48 17.70 0.13 14.02
N ILE A 49 18.04 -0.83 14.88
CA ILE A 49 18.02 -2.27 14.53
C ILE A 49 16.66 -2.81 14.08
N HIS A 50 15.58 -2.16 14.46
CA HIS A 50 14.21 -2.52 14.07
C HIS A 50 13.77 -1.91 12.73
N VAL A 51 14.63 -1.13 12.06
CA VAL A 51 14.38 -0.52 10.75
C VAL A 51 15.28 -1.19 9.72
N HIS A 52 14.68 -1.83 8.73
CA HIS A 52 15.38 -2.51 7.64
C HIS A 52 15.04 -1.84 6.32
N ILE A 53 16.05 -1.35 5.60
CA ILE A 53 15.89 -0.62 4.33
C ILE A 53 16.56 -1.42 3.22
N GLU A 54 15.81 -1.70 2.17
CA GLU A 54 16.26 -2.42 0.98
C GLU A 54 15.89 -1.65 -0.30
N ARG A 55 16.61 -1.91 -1.38
CA ARG A 55 16.23 -1.39 -2.70
C ARG A 55 14.93 -2.01 -3.17
N PHE A 56 14.77 -3.31 -2.99
CA PHE A 56 13.62 -4.06 -3.46
C PHE A 56 13.40 -5.32 -2.63
N ILE A 57 12.13 -5.56 -2.28
CA ILE A 57 11.64 -6.83 -1.73
C ILE A 57 10.34 -7.13 -2.47
N PRO A 58 10.11 -8.38 -2.95
CA PRO A 58 8.80 -8.76 -3.48
C PRO A 58 7.72 -8.54 -2.43
N GLN A 59 6.69 -7.75 -2.74
CA GLN A 59 5.62 -7.45 -1.77
C GLN A 59 4.93 -8.72 -1.25
N SER A 60 4.78 -9.74 -2.10
CA SER A 60 4.24 -11.05 -1.70
C SER A 60 5.02 -11.74 -0.56
N SER A 61 6.31 -11.41 -0.39
CA SER A 61 7.14 -11.96 0.67
C SER A 61 7.05 -11.18 1.97
N VAL A 62 6.73 -9.90 1.94
CA VAL A 62 6.71 -9.05 3.14
C VAL A 62 5.29 -8.83 3.68
N LEU A 63 4.29 -8.67 2.82
CA LEU A 63 2.91 -8.36 3.23
C LEU A 63 2.30 -9.39 4.19
N PRO A 64 2.52 -10.71 4.05
CA PRO A 64 1.99 -11.70 5.01
C PRO A 64 2.44 -11.49 6.46
N HIS A 65 3.53 -10.75 6.67
CA HIS A 65 4.16 -10.51 7.99
C HIS A 65 3.92 -9.09 8.52
N CYS A 66 3.01 -8.34 7.88
CA CYS A 66 2.73 -6.96 8.24
C CYS A 66 1.40 -6.80 8.97
N ASP A 67 1.29 -5.69 9.72
CA ASP A 67 0.07 -5.21 10.36
C ASP A 67 -0.46 -3.94 9.71
N LEU A 68 0.39 -3.20 9.02
CA LEU A 68 0.10 -1.93 8.36
C LEU A 68 1.01 -1.75 7.15
N VAL A 69 0.47 -1.15 6.09
CA VAL A 69 1.24 -0.69 4.92
C VAL A 69 1.18 0.83 4.85
N VAL A 70 2.34 1.47 4.71
CA VAL A 70 2.44 2.89 4.34
C VAL A 70 2.88 2.94 2.89
N SER A 71 2.12 3.63 2.03
CA SER A 71 2.45 3.68 0.61
C SER A 71 1.91 4.91 -0.11
N HIS A 72 2.37 5.11 -1.34
CA HIS A 72 1.89 6.16 -2.25
C HIS A 72 0.45 5.96 -2.75
N GLY A 73 -0.18 4.81 -2.50
CA GLY A 73 -1.56 4.56 -2.93
C GLY A 73 -1.72 4.07 -4.37
N GLY A 74 -0.66 3.62 -5.02
CA GLY A 74 -0.75 2.99 -6.35
C GLY A 74 -1.57 1.69 -6.29
N SER A 75 -2.32 1.40 -7.38
CA SER A 75 -3.27 0.27 -7.44
C SER A 75 -2.67 -1.06 -7.01
N GLY A 76 -1.42 -1.37 -7.43
CA GLY A 76 -0.75 -2.62 -7.06
C GLY A 76 -0.50 -2.74 -5.56
N SER A 77 -0.02 -1.67 -4.92
CA SER A 77 0.25 -1.64 -3.47
C SER A 77 -1.04 -1.70 -2.64
N VAL A 78 -2.09 -0.98 -3.08
CA VAL A 78 -3.40 -0.98 -2.41
C VAL A 78 -4.04 -2.38 -2.49
N ILE A 79 -4.12 -2.97 -3.69
CA ILE A 79 -4.72 -4.30 -3.87
C ILE A 79 -3.89 -5.36 -3.11
N GLY A 80 -2.56 -5.26 -3.17
CA GLY A 80 -1.67 -6.14 -2.42
C GLY A 80 -1.93 -6.09 -0.92
N ALA A 81 -2.00 -4.89 -0.33
CA ALA A 81 -2.30 -4.72 1.09
C ALA A 81 -3.70 -5.28 1.45
N LEU A 82 -4.72 -4.93 0.68
CA LEU A 82 -6.10 -5.37 0.93
C LEU A 82 -6.28 -6.88 0.77
N ALA A 83 -5.58 -7.51 -0.18
CA ALA A 83 -5.58 -8.97 -0.36
C ALA A 83 -5.02 -9.73 0.86
N HIS A 84 -4.22 -9.04 1.70
CA HIS A 84 -3.72 -9.57 2.96
C HIS A 84 -4.50 -9.06 4.19
N GLY A 85 -5.58 -8.29 3.99
CA GLY A 85 -6.38 -7.70 5.07
C GLY A 85 -5.64 -6.64 5.87
N LEU A 86 -4.70 -5.93 5.22
CA LEU A 86 -3.87 -4.91 5.85
C LEU A 86 -4.47 -3.52 5.64
N PRO A 87 -4.69 -2.77 6.71
CA PRO A 87 -5.02 -1.36 6.61
C PRO A 87 -3.80 -0.55 6.16
N SER A 88 -4.03 0.70 5.75
CA SER A 88 -2.96 1.51 5.17
C SER A 88 -2.94 2.96 5.65
N VAL A 89 -1.75 3.56 5.60
CA VAL A 89 -1.57 5.02 5.52
C VAL A 89 -1.13 5.34 4.09
N LEU A 90 -1.87 6.18 3.39
CA LEU A 90 -1.64 6.51 2.00
C LEU A 90 -1.14 7.94 1.85
N ILE A 91 -0.13 8.13 1.01
CA ILE A 91 0.53 9.42 0.74
C ILE A 91 0.55 9.60 -0.78
N PRO A 92 -0.58 9.97 -1.41
CA PRO A 92 -0.71 10.02 -2.87
C PRO A 92 0.09 11.18 -3.46
N MET A 93 0.92 10.88 -4.46
CA MET A 93 1.79 11.83 -5.13
C MET A 93 1.29 12.21 -6.52
N GLY A 94 0.46 11.40 -7.17
CA GLY A 94 -0.06 11.69 -8.51
C GLY A 94 -0.74 10.50 -9.19
N ALA A 95 -1.00 10.60 -10.47
CA ALA A 95 -1.68 9.59 -11.30
C ALA A 95 -3.05 9.16 -10.72
N ASP A 96 -3.29 7.87 -10.58
CA ASP A 96 -4.50 7.26 -10.01
C ASP A 96 -4.53 7.24 -8.47
N GLN A 97 -3.41 7.59 -7.83
CA GLN A 97 -3.23 7.45 -6.38
C GLN A 97 -4.23 8.26 -5.54
N PRO A 98 -4.58 9.52 -5.87
CA PRO A 98 -5.58 10.28 -5.12
C PRO A 98 -6.96 9.61 -5.12
N LEU A 99 -7.39 9.07 -6.27
CA LEU A 99 -8.68 8.37 -6.39
C LEU A 99 -8.67 7.07 -5.59
N ASN A 100 -7.58 6.32 -5.65
CA ASN A 100 -7.40 5.11 -4.85
C ASN A 100 -7.44 5.43 -3.35
N ALA A 101 -6.77 6.51 -2.94
CA ALA A 101 -6.72 6.94 -1.55
C ALA A 101 -8.10 7.37 -1.02
N GLU A 102 -8.85 8.16 -1.79
CA GLU A 102 -10.23 8.54 -1.49
C GLU A 102 -11.10 7.29 -1.28
N ARG A 103 -11.03 6.34 -2.21
CA ARG A 103 -11.78 5.11 -2.10
C ARG A 103 -11.41 4.28 -0.88
N CYS A 104 -10.13 4.21 -0.51
CA CYS A 104 -9.68 3.52 0.69
C CYS A 104 -10.20 4.17 1.99
N VAL A 105 -10.31 5.52 2.02
CA VAL A 105 -10.91 6.24 3.14
C VAL A 105 -12.41 5.93 3.25
N GLU A 106 -13.16 5.98 2.15
CA GLU A 106 -14.59 5.62 2.13
C GLU A 106 -14.84 4.19 2.63
N LEU A 107 -13.95 3.25 2.30
CA LEU A 107 -14.03 1.87 2.76
C LEU A 107 -13.60 1.68 4.23
N GLY A 108 -13.06 2.72 4.87
CA GLY A 108 -12.57 2.66 6.24
C GLY A 108 -11.31 1.81 6.40
N VAL A 109 -10.48 1.69 5.35
CA VAL A 109 -9.26 0.87 5.35
C VAL A 109 -7.98 1.69 5.39
N ALA A 110 -8.06 3.01 5.27
CA ALA A 110 -6.86 3.86 5.25
C ALA A 110 -7.07 5.24 5.87
N LYS A 111 -5.95 5.83 6.30
CA LYS A 111 -5.77 7.29 6.47
C LYS A 111 -4.93 7.83 5.33
N VAL A 112 -5.14 9.11 5.00
CA VAL A 112 -4.44 9.80 3.92
C VAL A 112 -3.67 10.98 4.49
N LEU A 113 -2.44 11.18 4.01
CA LEU A 113 -1.59 12.30 4.32
C LEU A 113 -1.23 13.07 3.04
N ASP A 114 -1.04 14.37 3.18
CA ASP A 114 -0.56 15.23 2.10
C ASP A 114 0.96 15.00 1.90
N PRO A 115 1.43 14.65 0.70
CA PRO A 115 2.84 14.35 0.45
C PRO A 115 3.78 15.55 0.65
N ILE A 116 3.26 16.78 0.50
CA ILE A 116 4.05 18.01 0.63
C ILE A 116 4.11 18.49 2.08
N ARG A 117 2.98 18.40 2.81
CA ARG A 117 2.81 19.02 4.12
C ARG A 117 3.02 18.07 5.29
N ALA A 118 2.86 16.75 5.08
CA ALA A 118 2.96 15.79 6.16
C ALA A 118 4.33 15.83 6.84
N THR A 119 4.33 16.07 8.13
CA THR A 119 5.52 16.04 8.98
C THR A 119 5.79 14.61 9.48
N PRO A 120 6.99 14.31 10.01
CA PRO A 120 7.25 13.03 10.68
C PRO A 120 6.24 12.72 11.80
N GLU A 121 5.81 13.75 12.53
CA GLU A 121 4.80 13.64 13.60
C GLU A 121 3.43 13.24 13.06
N ASP A 122 3.01 13.81 11.91
CA ASP A 122 1.76 13.44 11.24
C ASP A 122 1.78 11.99 10.77
N VAL A 123 2.90 11.55 10.21
CA VAL A 123 3.10 10.16 9.77
C VAL A 123 2.99 9.20 10.96
N ARG A 124 3.69 9.51 12.05
CA ARG A 124 3.65 8.72 13.29
C ARG A 124 2.23 8.65 13.84
N ALA A 125 1.54 9.79 13.95
CA ALA A 125 0.19 9.88 14.48
C ALA A 125 -0.82 9.10 13.60
N ALA A 126 -0.69 9.18 12.28
CA ALA A 126 -1.54 8.44 11.35
C ALA A 126 -1.33 6.93 11.48
N ALA A 127 -0.07 6.48 11.53
CA ALA A 127 0.28 5.07 11.68
C ALA A 127 -0.21 4.51 13.03
N SER A 128 0.01 5.24 14.14
CA SER A 128 -0.52 4.86 15.46
C SER A 128 -2.05 4.74 15.44
N THR A 129 -2.75 5.73 14.89
CA THR A 129 -4.22 5.69 14.79
C THR A 129 -4.70 4.44 14.06
N VAL A 130 -4.10 4.10 12.91
CA VAL A 130 -4.53 2.94 12.10
C VAL A 130 -4.21 1.62 12.81
N LEU A 131 -3.08 1.54 13.55
CA LEU A 131 -2.71 0.34 14.31
C LEU A 131 -3.61 0.13 15.56
N GLU A 132 -3.96 1.22 16.24
CA GLU A 132 -4.69 1.18 17.53
C GLU A 132 -6.20 1.04 17.34
N ASP A 133 -6.76 1.57 16.26
CA ASP A 133 -8.19 1.43 15.97
C ASP A 133 -8.47 0.11 15.21
N PRO A 134 -9.08 -0.88 15.87
CA PRO A 134 -9.41 -2.16 15.24
C PRO A 134 -10.44 -2.03 14.11
N GLY A 135 -11.07 -0.88 13.93
CA GLY A 135 -12.00 -0.58 12.84
C GLY A 135 -11.34 -0.72 11.47
N TYR A 136 -10.14 -0.17 11.31
CA TYR A 136 -9.38 -0.27 10.07
C TYR A 136 -9.08 -1.73 9.69
N ARG A 137 -8.62 -2.52 10.67
CA ARG A 137 -8.28 -3.93 10.43
C ARG A 137 -9.52 -4.76 10.09
N ARG A 138 -10.64 -4.54 10.77
CA ARG A 138 -11.91 -5.21 10.43
C ARG A 138 -12.37 -4.87 9.02
N SER A 139 -12.30 -3.61 8.63
CA SER A 139 -12.67 -3.16 7.28
C SER A 139 -11.76 -3.78 6.22
N ALA A 140 -10.44 -3.80 6.44
CA ALA A 140 -9.48 -4.42 5.53
C ALA A 140 -9.68 -5.94 5.43
N ALA A 141 -9.97 -6.62 6.54
CA ALA A 141 -10.28 -8.06 6.53
C ALA A 141 -11.52 -8.39 5.71
N ARG A 142 -12.58 -7.57 5.82
CA ARG A 142 -13.78 -7.71 4.97
C ARG A 142 -13.45 -7.62 3.49
N ILE A 143 -12.64 -6.63 3.09
CA ILE A 143 -12.23 -6.47 1.68
C ILE A 143 -11.36 -7.65 1.22
N ARG A 144 -10.44 -8.15 2.07
CA ARG A 144 -9.68 -9.38 1.79
C ARG A 144 -10.61 -10.55 1.45
N ASP A 145 -11.65 -10.75 2.25
CA ASP A 145 -12.58 -11.87 2.06
C ASP A 145 -13.40 -11.69 0.77
N GLU A 146 -13.78 -10.45 0.43
CA GLU A 146 -14.41 -10.12 -0.86
C GLU A 146 -13.47 -10.41 -2.04
N ILE A 147 -12.18 -10.02 -1.94
CA ILE A 147 -11.16 -10.31 -2.97
C ILE A 147 -10.97 -11.82 -3.14
N ALA A 148 -10.88 -12.57 -2.03
CA ALA A 148 -10.70 -14.01 -2.05
C ALA A 148 -11.89 -14.76 -2.68
N ALA A 149 -13.09 -14.18 -2.62
CA ALA A 149 -14.30 -14.72 -3.24
C ALA A 149 -14.42 -14.40 -4.74
N LEU A 150 -13.55 -13.55 -5.30
CA LEU A 150 -13.56 -13.25 -6.73
C LEU A 150 -13.17 -14.48 -7.57
N PRO A 151 -13.78 -14.65 -8.76
CA PRO A 151 -13.38 -15.71 -9.67
C PRO A 151 -11.89 -15.58 -10.06
N GLY A 152 -11.18 -16.71 -10.05
CA GLY A 152 -9.77 -16.74 -10.42
C GLY A 152 -9.51 -16.49 -11.92
N THR A 153 -8.24 -16.46 -12.28
CA THR A 153 -7.75 -16.20 -13.65
C THR A 153 -8.36 -17.13 -14.71
N GLY A 154 -8.67 -18.38 -14.35
CA GLY A 154 -9.36 -19.33 -15.24
C GLY A 154 -10.73 -18.84 -15.72
N HIS A 155 -11.48 -18.12 -14.87
CA HIS A 155 -12.73 -17.50 -15.27
C HIS A 155 -12.50 -16.35 -16.28
N ALA A 156 -11.46 -15.55 -16.08
CA ALA A 156 -11.10 -14.49 -17.02
C ALA A 156 -10.72 -15.06 -18.40
N VAL A 157 -9.94 -16.15 -18.43
CA VAL A 157 -9.59 -16.86 -19.67
C VAL A 157 -10.86 -17.37 -20.37
N ALA A 158 -11.75 -18.04 -19.66
CA ALA A 158 -13.01 -18.54 -20.24
C ALA A 158 -13.89 -17.41 -20.82
N LEU A 159 -13.93 -16.23 -20.16
CA LEU A 159 -14.64 -15.07 -20.70
C LEU A 159 -14.00 -14.53 -21.98
N LEU A 160 -12.66 -14.48 -22.03
CA LEU A 160 -11.92 -14.02 -23.23
C LEU A 160 -12.12 -14.99 -24.42
N GLU A 161 -12.03 -16.29 -24.19
CA GLU A 161 -12.28 -17.32 -25.19
C GLU A 161 -13.72 -17.24 -25.73
N ARG A 162 -14.68 -17.08 -24.82
CA ARG A 162 -16.08 -16.89 -25.18
C ARG A 162 -16.30 -15.61 -25.98
N LEU A 163 -15.71 -14.49 -25.56
CA LEU A 163 -15.78 -13.23 -26.31
C LEU A 163 -15.20 -13.36 -27.72
N ALA A 164 -14.06 -14.04 -27.86
CA ALA A 164 -13.43 -14.28 -29.16
C ALA A 164 -14.29 -15.16 -30.08
N GLY A 165 -14.91 -16.20 -29.51
CA GLY A 165 -15.82 -17.12 -30.25
C GLY A 165 -17.14 -16.47 -30.66
N GLU A 166 -17.82 -15.81 -29.71
CA GLU A 166 -19.13 -15.22 -29.94
C GLU A 166 -19.11 -13.88 -30.67
N LYS A 167 -17.98 -13.16 -30.61
CA LYS A 167 -17.74 -11.82 -31.22
C LYS A 167 -18.84 -10.80 -30.84
N ARG A 168 -19.41 -10.92 -29.64
CA ARG A 168 -20.43 -10.02 -29.09
C ARG A 168 -20.14 -9.73 -27.61
N PRO A 169 -20.57 -8.55 -27.09
CA PRO A 169 -20.35 -8.20 -25.67
C PRO A 169 -20.95 -9.23 -24.72
N ILE A 170 -20.13 -9.67 -23.76
CA ILE A 170 -20.60 -10.51 -22.66
C ILE A 170 -21.10 -9.58 -21.56
N ARG A 171 -22.40 -9.62 -21.26
CA ARG A 171 -23.01 -8.80 -20.20
C ARG A 171 -23.30 -9.67 -18.98
N ARG A 172 -23.23 -9.09 -17.79
CA ARG A 172 -23.75 -9.73 -16.59
C ARG A 172 -25.27 -9.95 -16.78
N PRO A 173 -25.82 -11.08 -16.34
CA PRO A 173 -27.25 -11.18 -16.15
C PRO A 173 -27.71 -10.10 -15.17
N LEU A 174 -28.82 -9.44 -15.47
CA LEU A 174 -29.45 -8.46 -14.58
C LEU A 174 -29.94 -9.15 -13.31
#